data_63a3d918af04651acf54f3e17fdb82cf
#
_entry.id   63a3d918af04651acf54f3e17fdb82cf
#
_cell.length_a   1.000
_cell.length_b   1.000
_cell.length_c   1.000
_cell.angle_alpha   90.00
_cell.angle_beta   90.00
_cell.angle_gamma   90.00
#
_symmetry.space_group_name_H-M   'P 1'
#
loop_
_entity.id
_entity.type
_entity.pdbx_description
1 polymer ?
#
loop_
_entity_poly.entity_id
_entity_poly.type
_entity_poly.pdbx_seq_one_letter_code
_entity_poly.pdbx_strand_id
1 'polypeptide(L)'
;MQDLVILTGASRGMGLAMARQLVAPGRPLLCLSRQTRPELNELAQSRGATVLQWPVDLADPAPVATRLQQWLSQLDAPSLASATLINNAGVIPEIAPLEHCPPDGIANALRVGLEAPMLLTAAFLNASGAWVDAGWRGPRKVLNISSGLGRRPMAAQAPYCAAKAGMDHFSRCVALDEARRQHGAKIVSLAPGVIDTDMQVQLRAGDPAGFPDLARFQQLKAQHQLASPEQAATQVLSFLKHPDFGTEVVADVRA
;
A
#
# COMPACT_ATOMS: atom_id res chain seq x y z
N MET A 1 10.52 -23.41 -1.60
CA MET A 1 9.53 -22.48 -2.18
C MET A 1 9.61 -21.14 -1.46
N GLN A 2 9.42 -20.03 -2.15
CA GLN A 2 9.64 -18.66 -1.66
C GLN A 2 8.32 -17.85 -1.62
N ASP A 3 8.17 -16.97 -0.62
CA ASP A 3 7.03 -16.05 -0.52
C ASP A 3 7.38 -14.70 -1.14
N LEU A 4 7.00 -14.47 -2.39
CA LEU A 4 7.24 -13.18 -3.06
C LEU A 4 6.41 -12.07 -2.45
N VAL A 5 7.04 -10.96 -2.07
CA VAL A 5 6.35 -9.74 -1.63
C VAL A 5 6.82 -8.54 -2.44
N ILE A 6 5.86 -7.76 -2.93
CA ILE A 6 6.06 -6.47 -3.61
C ILE A 6 5.45 -5.40 -2.71
N LEU A 7 6.24 -4.37 -2.36
CA LEU A 7 5.83 -3.31 -1.43
C LEU A 7 6.10 -1.94 -2.05
N THR A 8 5.06 -1.12 -2.17
CA THR A 8 5.23 0.28 -2.58
C THR A 8 5.43 1.22 -1.39
N GLY A 9 6.19 2.30 -1.57
CA GLY A 9 6.44 3.28 -0.52
C GLY A 9 7.33 2.79 0.63
N ALA A 10 8.31 1.92 0.33
CA ALA A 10 9.16 1.26 1.32
C ALA A 10 10.27 2.14 1.93
N SER A 11 10.38 3.43 1.55
CA SER A 11 11.53 4.26 1.92
C SER A 11 11.36 5.06 3.22
N ARG A 12 10.18 5.12 3.83
CA ARG A 12 9.91 5.84 5.09
C ARG A 12 8.65 5.35 5.80
N GLY A 13 8.46 5.80 7.03
CA GLY A 13 7.25 5.55 7.82
C GLY A 13 6.88 4.08 7.91
N MET A 14 5.58 3.79 7.86
CA MET A 14 5.07 2.42 7.96
C MET A 14 5.59 1.51 6.83
N GLY A 15 5.79 2.03 5.62
CA GLY A 15 6.34 1.24 4.51
C GLY A 15 7.75 0.74 4.78
N LEU A 16 8.64 1.58 5.32
CA LEU A 16 9.99 1.16 5.73
C LEU A 16 9.93 0.16 6.91
N ALA A 17 9.04 0.40 7.88
CA ALA A 17 8.84 -0.52 9.00
C ALA A 17 8.33 -1.90 8.52
N MET A 18 7.39 -1.94 7.56
CA MET A 18 6.97 -3.19 6.91
C MET A 18 8.12 -3.86 6.17
N ALA A 19 8.89 -3.10 5.37
CA ALA A 19 10.03 -3.65 4.63
C ALA A 19 11.02 -4.34 5.57
N ARG A 20 11.42 -3.68 6.68
CA ARG A 20 12.33 -4.25 7.68
C ARG A 20 11.79 -5.55 8.31
N GLN A 21 10.48 -5.64 8.57
CA GLN A 21 9.83 -6.83 9.13
C GLN A 21 9.66 -7.94 8.08
N LEU A 22 9.57 -7.59 6.79
CA LEU A 22 9.43 -8.54 5.69
C LEU A 22 10.77 -9.16 5.26
N VAL A 23 11.90 -8.52 5.52
CA VAL A 23 13.23 -9.08 5.18
C VAL A 23 13.47 -10.38 5.94
N ALA A 24 13.39 -11.51 5.24
CA ALA A 24 13.62 -12.84 5.81
C ALA A 24 14.10 -13.81 4.72
N PRO A 25 14.86 -14.87 5.06
CA PRO A 25 15.20 -15.94 4.13
C PRO A 25 13.95 -16.55 3.50
N GLY A 26 14.04 -16.94 2.24
CA GLY A 26 12.90 -17.53 1.52
C GLY A 26 11.78 -16.54 1.17
N ARG A 27 11.99 -15.23 1.37
CA ARG A 27 11.04 -14.19 1.03
C ARG A 27 11.69 -13.10 0.17
N PRO A 28 11.71 -13.26 -1.16
CA PRO A 28 12.12 -12.19 -2.05
C PRO A 28 11.21 -10.97 -1.85
N LEU A 29 11.80 -9.82 -1.53
CA LEU A 29 11.11 -8.56 -1.31
C LEU A 29 11.50 -7.56 -2.39
N LEU A 30 10.52 -7.10 -3.19
CA LEU A 30 10.68 -6.00 -4.13
C LEU A 30 10.08 -4.72 -3.52
N CYS A 31 10.93 -3.72 -3.30
CA CYS A 31 10.54 -2.40 -2.80
C CYS A 31 10.48 -1.39 -3.94
N LEU A 32 9.32 -0.74 -4.12
CA LEU A 32 9.08 0.31 -5.11
C LEU A 32 8.95 1.65 -4.37
N SER A 33 9.89 2.57 -4.55
CA SER A 33 9.87 3.88 -3.88
C SER A 33 10.80 4.87 -4.58
N ARG A 34 10.58 6.19 -4.38
CA ARG A 34 11.42 7.23 -4.98
C ARG A 34 12.88 7.18 -4.53
N GLN A 35 13.13 6.68 -3.32
CA GLN A 35 14.47 6.57 -2.75
C GLN A 35 14.72 5.13 -2.30
N THR A 36 15.91 4.63 -2.54
CA THR A 36 16.38 3.38 -1.96
C THR A 36 16.87 3.59 -0.53
N ARG A 37 16.96 2.50 0.23
CA ARG A 37 17.44 2.47 1.62
C ARG A 37 18.57 1.46 1.75
N PRO A 38 19.84 1.91 1.84
CA PRO A 38 20.98 1.01 2.00
C PRO A 38 20.82 0.04 3.16
N GLU A 39 20.24 0.49 4.28
CA GLU A 39 19.99 -0.34 5.45
C GLU A 39 19.12 -1.58 5.19
N LEU A 40 18.27 -1.56 4.17
CA LEU A 40 17.50 -2.76 3.79
C LEU A 40 18.38 -3.81 3.10
N ASN A 41 19.39 -3.39 2.34
CA ASN A 41 20.36 -4.30 1.72
C ASN A 41 21.28 -4.92 2.80
N GLU A 42 21.76 -4.09 3.73
CA GLU A 42 22.56 -4.55 4.87
C GLU A 42 21.79 -5.57 5.72
N LEU A 43 20.54 -5.26 6.04
CA LEU A 43 19.65 -6.15 6.77
C LEU A 43 19.39 -7.45 6.01
N ALA A 44 19.20 -7.38 4.67
CA ALA A 44 19.02 -8.55 3.84
C ALA A 44 20.26 -9.43 3.84
N GLN A 45 21.44 -8.84 3.69
CA GLN A 45 22.71 -9.57 3.76
C GLN A 45 22.90 -10.26 5.11
N SER A 46 22.66 -9.54 6.22
CA SER A 46 22.80 -10.10 7.58
C SER A 46 21.83 -11.26 7.87
N ARG A 47 20.70 -11.31 7.18
CA ARG A 47 19.67 -12.36 7.35
C ARG A 47 19.70 -13.44 6.27
N GLY A 48 20.60 -13.38 5.29
CA GLY A 48 20.58 -14.27 4.13
C GLY A 48 19.30 -14.15 3.30
N ALA A 49 18.74 -12.95 3.21
CA ALA A 49 17.50 -12.64 2.50
C ALA A 49 17.76 -11.91 1.17
N THR A 50 16.75 -11.86 0.30
CA THR A 50 16.80 -11.15 -0.97
C THR A 50 15.91 -9.92 -0.93
N VAL A 51 16.50 -8.73 -1.15
CA VAL A 51 15.77 -7.47 -1.31
C VAL A 51 16.18 -6.83 -2.64
N LEU A 52 15.19 -6.47 -3.43
CA LEU A 52 15.33 -5.66 -4.63
C LEU A 52 14.70 -4.29 -4.37
N GLN A 53 15.40 -3.23 -4.73
CA GLN A 53 14.90 -1.87 -4.57
C GLN A 53 14.88 -1.17 -5.93
N TRP A 54 13.70 -0.76 -6.39
CA TRP A 54 13.54 0.02 -7.60
C TRP A 54 13.25 1.48 -7.25
N PRO A 55 14.14 2.39 -7.61
CA PRO A 55 13.85 3.83 -7.53
C PRO A 55 12.86 4.18 -8.63
N VAL A 56 11.60 4.45 -8.23
CA VAL A 56 10.49 4.76 -9.14
C VAL A 56 9.61 5.85 -8.53
N ASP A 57 9.00 6.68 -9.39
CA ASP A 57 7.96 7.64 -8.98
C ASP A 57 6.59 7.15 -9.43
N LEU A 58 5.70 6.97 -8.47
CA LEU A 58 4.32 6.57 -8.72
C LEU A 58 3.40 7.74 -9.12
N ALA A 59 3.94 8.95 -9.27
CA ALA A 59 3.29 10.04 -9.98
C ALA A 59 3.24 9.80 -11.51
N ASP A 60 4.08 8.89 -12.03
CA ASP A 60 4.02 8.33 -13.38
C ASP A 60 3.95 6.79 -13.29
N PRO A 61 2.77 6.22 -13.01
CA PRO A 61 2.66 4.81 -12.64
C PRO A 61 2.66 3.84 -13.82
N ALA A 62 2.33 4.27 -15.04
CA ALA A 62 2.16 3.38 -16.18
C ALA A 62 3.48 2.66 -16.58
N PRO A 63 4.64 3.34 -16.71
CA PRO A 63 5.91 2.66 -16.96
C PRO A 63 6.30 1.69 -15.84
N VAL A 64 5.98 2.06 -14.58
CA VAL A 64 6.26 1.20 -13.41
C VAL A 64 5.45 -0.08 -13.45
N ALA A 65 4.16 0.01 -13.78
CA ALA A 65 3.28 -1.14 -13.93
C ALA A 65 3.73 -2.07 -15.07
N THR A 66 4.10 -1.50 -16.22
CA THR A 66 4.65 -2.26 -17.35
C THR A 66 5.93 -3.00 -16.95
N ARG A 67 6.86 -2.32 -16.29
CA ARG A 67 8.10 -2.93 -15.79
C ARG A 67 7.82 -4.04 -14.78
N LEU A 68 6.86 -3.83 -13.87
CA LEU A 68 6.46 -4.83 -12.89
C LEU A 68 5.90 -6.08 -13.56
N GLN A 69 4.99 -5.92 -14.53
CA GLN A 69 4.41 -7.03 -15.27
C GLN A 69 5.49 -7.84 -16.02
N GLN A 70 6.41 -7.16 -16.72
CA GLN A 70 7.51 -7.79 -17.43
C GLN A 70 8.44 -8.55 -16.48
N TRP A 71 8.78 -7.96 -15.34
CA TRP A 71 9.62 -8.63 -14.35
C TRP A 71 8.93 -9.87 -13.77
N LEU A 72 7.65 -9.76 -13.41
CA LEU A 72 6.89 -10.89 -12.90
C LEU A 72 6.78 -12.03 -13.92
N SER A 73 6.61 -11.72 -15.21
CA SER A 73 6.51 -12.74 -16.26
C SER A 73 7.80 -13.54 -16.48
N GLN A 74 8.94 -13.06 -15.99
CA GLN A 74 10.24 -13.71 -16.08
C GLN A 74 10.57 -14.58 -14.86
N LEU A 75 9.74 -14.53 -13.80
CA LEU A 75 9.98 -15.32 -12.60
C LEU A 75 9.64 -16.81 -12.82
N ASP A 76 10.42 -17.66 -12.19
CA ASP A 76 10.14 -19.10 -12.09
C ASP A 76 8.99 -19.32 -11.08
N ALA A 77 7.75 -19.25 -11.56
CA ALA A 77 6.56 -19.40 -10.72
C ALA A 77 6.53 -20.69 -9.88
N PRO A 78 6.95 -21.87 -10.39
CA PRO A 78 7.06 -23.08 -9.59
C PRO A 78 7.96 -22.97 -8.34
N SER A 79 8.94 -22.07 -8.33
CA SER A 79 9.78 -21.80 -7.15
C SER A 79 9.06 -21.01 -6.06
N LEU A 80 7.92 -20.37 -6.36
CA LEU A 80 7.17 -19.52 -5.46
C LEU A 80 6.10 -20.30 -4.69
N ALA A 81 6.06 -20.13 -3.37
CA ALA A 81 4.98 -20.63 -2.51
C ALA A 81 3.76 -19.70 -2.53
N SER A 82 4.00 -18.39 -2.58
CA SER A 82 2.95 -17.37 -2.58
C SER A 82 3.43 -16.08 -3.27
N ALA A 83 2.48 -15.22 -3.65
CA ALA A 83 2.77 -13.90 -4.18
C ALA A 83 1.85 -12.85 -3.56
N THR A 84 2.42 -11.74 -3.09
CA THR A 84 1.71 -10.65 -2.43
C THR A 84 2.12 -9.29 -2.97
N LEU A 85 1.15 -8.45 -3.32
CA LEU A 85 1.32 -7.03 -3.61
C LEU A 85 0.77 -6.20 -2.45
N ILE A 86 1.58 -5.27 -1.93
CA ILE A 86 1.18 -4.30 -0.90
C ILE A 86 1.29 -2.90 -1.50
N ASN A 87 0.17 -2.29 -1.85
CA ASN A 87 0.05 -0.91 -2.27
C ASN A 87 -0.03 -0.01 -1.05
N ASN A 88 1.15 0.43 -0.56
CA ASN A 88 1.26 1.26 0.64
C ASN A 88 1.62 2.72 0.31
N ALA A 89 2.24 2.99 -0.84
CA ALA A 89 2.59 4.35 -1.23
C ALA A 89 1.36 5.27 -1.19
N GLY A 90 1.54 6.46 -0.65
CA GLY A 90 0.48 7.46 -0.58
C GLY A 90 1.07 8.84 -0.35
N VAL A 91 0.35 9.84 -0.78
CA VAL A 91 0.65 11.26 -0.56
C VAL A 91 -0.56 11.94 0.03
N ILE A 92 -0.33 12.98 0.83
CA ILE A 92 -1.36 13.90 1.25
C ILE A 92 -1.19 15.18 0.42
N PRO A 93 -2.24 15.67 -0.25
CA PRO A 93 -2.17 16.96 -0.95
C PRO A 93 -2.09 18.11 0.06
N GLU A 94 -2.04 19.33 -0.43
CA GLU A 94 -2.19 20.52 0.41
C GLU A 94 -3.49 20.44 1.23
N ILE A 95 -3.39 20.82 2.50
CA ILE A 95 -4.53 20.77 3.43
C ILE A 95 -5.26 22.09 3.33
N ALA A 96 -6.24 22.15 2.42
CA ALA A 96 -7.00 23.35 2.11
C ALA A 96 -8.39 22.97 1.56
N PRO A 97 -9.37 23.89 1.63
CA PRO A 97 -10.61 23.80 0.84
C PRO A 97 -10.29 23.56 -0.65
N LEU A 98 -11.17 22.83 -1.34
CA LEU A 98 -10.87 22.33 -2.69
C LEU A 98 -10.50 23.44 -3.68
N GLU A 99 -11.17 24.60 -3.58
CA GLU A 99 -10.92 25.78 -4.42
C GLU A 99 -9.52 26.40 -4.23
N HIS A 100 -8.84 26.06 -3.15
CA HIS A 100 -7.48 26.50 -2.86
C HIS A 100 -6.42 25.42 -3.11
N CYS A 101 -6.83 24.20 -3.48
CA CYS A 101 -5.89 23.14 -3.80
C CYS A 101 -5.26 23.37 -5.19
N PRO A 102 -3.93 23.34 -5.32
CA PRO A 102 -3.27 23.41 -6.63
C PRO A 102 -3.72 22.23 -7.52
N PRO A 103 -4.03 22.45 -8.82
CA PRO A 103 -4.44 21.40 -9.74
C PRO A 103 -3.48 20.21 -9.79
N ASP A 104 -2.18 20.47 -9.79
CA ASP A 104 -1.14 19.43 -9.80
C ASP A 104 -1.14 18.61 -8.50
N GLY A 105 -1.45 19.25 -7.36
CA GLY A 105 -1.61 18.56 -6.08
C GLY A 105 -2.79 17.60 -6.08
N ILE A 106 -3.93 18.02 -6.66
CA ILE A 106 -5.11 17.17 -6.85
C ILE A 106 -4.78 15.98 -7.75
N ALA A 107 -4.17 16.25 -8.93
CA ALA A 107 -3.79 15.22 -9.88
C ALA A 107 -2.81 14.22 -9.27
N ASN A 108 -1.78 14.70 -8.55
CA ASN A 108 -0.80 13.84 -7.90
C ASN A 108 -1.42 12.96 -6.80
N ALA A 109 -2.36 13.50 -6.00
CA ALA A 109 -3.07 12.73 -4.98
C ALA A 109 -3.84 11.55 -5.59
N LEU A 110 -4.52 11.77 -6.72
CA LEU A 110 -5.25 10.74 -7.44
C LEU A 110 -4.31 9.74 -8.14
N ARG A 111 -3.24 10.22 -8.78
CA ARG A 111 -2.25 9.35 -9.44
C ARG A 111 -1.60 8.39 -8.45
N VAL A 112 -1.01 8.91 -7.37
CA VAL A 112 -0.31 8.06 -6.39
C VAL A 112 -1.27 7.28 -5.51
N GLY A 113 -2.43 7.88 -5.15
CA GLY A 113 -3.36 7.29 -4.19
C GLY A 113 -4.39 6.33 -4.78
N LEU A 114 -4.61 6.36 -6.11
CA LEU A 114 -5.64 5.53 -6.78
C LEU A 114 -5.12 4.91 -8.07
N GLU A 115 -4.66 5.71 -9.05
CA GLU A 115 -4.24 5.21 -10.36
C GLU A 115 -3.09 4.21 -10.23
N ALA A 116 -2.04 4.54 -9.47
CA ALA A 116 -0.90 3.65 -9.28
C ALA A 116 -1.30 2.31 -8.64
N PRO A 117 -2.06 2.24 -7.53
CA PRO A 117 -2.60 0.99 -7.02
C PRO A 117 -3.41 0.19 -8.04
N MET A 118 -4.23 0.83 -8.87
CA MET A 118 -5.02 0.15 -9.91
C MET A 118 -4.11 -0.48 -10.95
N LEU A 119 -3.14 0.28 -11.50
CA LEU A 119 -2.24 -0.21 -12.55
C LEU A 119 -1.29 -1.30 -12.04
N LEU A 120 -0.74 -1.14 -10.83
CA LEU A 120 0.11 -2.16 -10.22
C LEU A 120 -0.68 -3.44 -9.88
N THR A 121 -1.91 -3.31 -9.42
CA THR A 121 -2.80 -4.45 -9.18
C THR A 121 -3.10 -5.17 -10.49
N ALA A 122 -3.43 -4.44 -11.58
CA ALA A 122 -3.67 -5.03 -12.89
C ALA A 122 -2.43 -5.78 -13.42
N ALA A 123 -1.24 -5.18 -13.33
CA ALA A 123 0.02 -5.80 -13.72
C ALA A 123 0.31 -7.09 -12.92
N PHE A 124 0.11 -7.03 -11.60
CA PHE A 124 0.28 -8.19 -10.71
C PHE A 124 -0.70 -9.32 -11.01
N LEU A 125 -1.99 -9.00 -11.17
CA LEU A 125 -3.03 -10.00 -11.45
C LEU A 125 -2.86 -10.62 -12.84
N ASN A 126 -2.47 -9.83 -13.85
CA ASN A 126 -2.20 -10.34 -15.19
C ASN A 126 -1.05 -11.36 -15.19
N ALA A 127 0.11 -10.98 -14.66
CA ALA A 127 1.28 -11.87 -14.62
C ALA A 127 1.04 -13.11 -13.75
N SER A 128 0.53 -12.93 -12.53
CA SER A 128 0.26 -14.05 -11.63
C SER A 128 -0.94 -14.91 -12.05
N GLY A 129 -1.86 -14.37 -12.85
CA GLY A 129 -2.93 -15.12 -13.50
C GLY A 129 -2.37 -16.11 -14.52
N ALA A 130 -1.42 -15.67 -15.34
CA ALA A 130 -0.73 -16.56 -16.28
C ALA A 130 0.01 -17.72 -15.58
N TRP A 131 0.55 -17.50 -14.37
CA TRP A 131 1.12 -18.60 -13.57
C TRP A 131 0.05 -19.63 -13.17
N VAL A 132 -1.15 -19.16 -12.78
CA VAL A 132 -2.27 -20.06 -12.44
C VAL A 132 -2.71 -20.86 -13.66
N ASP A 133 -2.81 -20.22 -14.83
CA ASP A 133 -3.16 -20.87 -16.09
C ASP A 133 -2.11 -21.93 -16.49
N ALA A 134 -0.84 -21.67 -16.16
CA ALA A 134 0.26 -22.63 -16.33
C ALA A 134 0.37 -23.71 -15.23
N GLY A 135 -0.58 -23.75 -14.29
CA GLY A 135 -0.65 -24.81 -13.27
C GLY A 135 -0.14 -24.43 -11.87
N TRP A 136 0.35 -23.20 -11.65
CA TRP A 136 0.73 -22.75 -10.30
C TRP A 136 -0.51 -22.61 -9.39
N ARG A 137 -0.39 -22.97 -8.10
CA ARG A 137 -1.52 -23.02 -7.15
C ARG A 137 -1.26 -22.25 -5.85
N GLY A 138 -0.17 -21.48 -5.78
CA GLY A 138 0.13 -20.67 -4.60
C GLY A 138 -0.90 -19.55 -4.39
N PRO A 139 -1.15 -19.14 -3.14
CA PRO A 139 -2.06 -18.03 -2.85
C PRO A 139 -1.53 -16.70 -3.39
N ARG A 140 -2.44 -15.90 -3.94
CA ARG A 140 -2.21 -14.54 -4.41
C ARG A 140 -2.95 -13.55 -3.54
N LYS A 141 -2.26 -12.52 -3.05
CA LYS A 141 -2.85 -11.49 -2.17
C LYS A 141 -2.54 -10.08 -2.69
N VAL A 142 -3.53 -9.21 -2.66
CA VAL A 142 -3.36 -7.77 -2.87
C VAL A 142 -3.87 -7.05 -1.62
N LEU A 143 -2.99 -6.29 -0.99
CA LEU A 143 -3.30 -5.44 0.15
C LEU A 143 -3.15 -3.97 -0.26
N ASN A 144 -4.25 -3.25 -0.30
CA ASN A 144 -4.28 -1.81 -0.56
C ASN A 144 -4.36 -1.06 0.77
N ILE A 145 -3.38 -0.21 1.09
CA ILE A 145 -3.41 0.60 2.31
C ILE A 145 -4.32 1.80 2.09
N SER A 146 -5.52 1.69 2.63
CA SER A 146 -6.56 2.71 2.59
C SER A 146 -6.48 3.64 3.82
N SER A 147 -7.60 4.19 4.20
CA SER A 147 -7.78 5.08 5.35
C SER A 147 -9.24 5.03 5.82
N GLY A 148 -9.49 5.35 7.07
CA GLY A 148 -10.84 5.67 7.53
C GLY A 148 -11.49 6.82 6.73
N LEU A 149 -10.68 7.65 6.06
CA LEU A 149 -11.15 8.73 5.18
C LEU A 149 -11.64 8.25 3.80
N GLY A 150 -11.45 7.00 3.45
CA GLY A 150 -12.16 6.38 2.33
C GLY A 150 -13.66 6.16 2.61
N ARG A 151 -14.05 6.17 3.89
CA ARG A 151 -15.42 5.90 4.37
C ARG A 151 -16.06 7.08 5.09
N ARG A 152 -15.28 8.06 5.53
CA ARG A 152 -15.73 9.27 6.22
C ARG A 152 -15.18 10.51 5.52
N PRO A 153 -15.99 11.53 5.28
CA PRO A 153 -15.51 12.78 4.73
C PRO A 153 -14.66 13.53 5.77
N MET A 154 -13.76 14.38 5.27
CA MET A 154 -12.99 15.34 6.08
C MET A 154 -12.84 16.63 5.29
N ALA A 155 -13.10 17.77 5.94
CA ALA A 155 -12.87 19.07 5.34
C ALA A 155 -11.38 19.25 4.99
N ALA A 156 -11.08 20.04 3.97
CA ALA A 156 -9.74 20.33 3.48
C ALA A 156 -8.94 19.09 3.01
N GLN A 157 -9.60 17.95 2.77
CA GLN A 157 -8.98 16.70 2.34
C GLN A 157 -9.73 16.00 1.19
N ALA A 158 -10.51 16.75 0.40
CA ALA A 158 -11.34 16.17 -0.65
C ALA A 158 -10.56 15.27 -1.64
N PRO A 159 -9.38 15.65 -2.18
CA PRO A 159 -8.65 14.78 -3.12
C PRO A 159 -8.13 13.50 -2.46
N TYR A 160 -7.67 13.57 -1.21
CA TYR A 160 -7.24 12.39 -0.46
C TYR A 160 -8.40 11.43 -0.15
N CYS A 161 -9.53 11.98 0.33
CA CYS A 161 -10.74 11.21 0.59
C CYS A 161 -11.25 10.53 -0.68
N ALA A 162 -11.27 11.24 -1.81
CA ALA A 162 -11.66 10.70 -3.11
C ALA A 162 -10.76 9.53 -3.55
N ALA A 163 -9.42 9.69 -3.43
CA ALA A 163 -8.48 8.63 -3.75
C ALA A 163 -8.70 7.38 -2.90
N LYS A 164 -8.91 7.54 -1.58
CA LYS A 164 -9.11 6.42 -0.65
C LYS A 164 -10.48 5.77 -0.79
N ALA A 165 -11.54 6.55 -1.06
CA ALA A 165 -12.86 6.01 -1.40
C ALA A 165 -12.84 5.23 -2.72
N GLY A 166 -12.17 5.77 -3.74
CA GLY A 166 -11.93 5.07 -5.00
C GLY A 166 -11.16 3.77 -4.80
N MET A 167 -10.11 3.78 -3.96
CA MET A 167 -9.34 2.58 -3.61
C MET A 167 -10.22 1.51 -2.94
N ASP A 168 -11.06 1.88 -1.98
CA ASP A 168 -11.99 0.95 -1.33
C ASP A 168 -12.98 0.37 -2.35
N HIS A 169 -13.50 1.20 -3.25
CA HIS A 169 -14.49 0.75 -4.23
C HIS A 169 -13.88 -0.13 -5.32
N PHE A 170 -12.75 0.26 -5.93
CA PHE A 170 -12.11 -0.58 -6.94
C PHE A 170 -11.67 -1.93 -6.36
N SER A 171 -11.24 -1.97 -5.09
CA SER A 171 -10.89 -3.23 -4.42
C SER A 171 -12.09 -4.18 -4.35
N ARG A 172 -13.31 -3.67 -4.09
CA ARG A 172 -14.53 -4.48 -4.13
C ARG A 172 -14.81 -5.03 -5.54
N CYS A 173 -14.67 -4.18 -6.57
CA CYS A 173 -14.87 -4.63 -7.96
C CYS A 173 -13.90 -5.75 -8.33
N VAL A 174 -12.60 -5.57 -8.07
CA VAL A 174 -11.58 -6.58 -8.37
C VAL A 174 -11.78 -7.87 -7.56
N ALA A 175 -12.22 -7.76 -6.30
CA ALA A 175 -12.53 -8.94 -5.49
C ALA A 175 -13.70 -9.76 -6.08
N LEU A 176 -14.71 -9.10 -6.65
CA LEU A 176 -15.81 -9.78 -7.35
C LEU A 176 -15.32 -10.51 -8.60
N ASP A 177 -14.41 -9.89 -9.38
CA ASP A 177 -13.84 -10.51 -10.57
C ASP A 177 -12.99 -11.75 -10.20
N GLU A 178 -12.13 -11.62 -9.18
CA GLU A 178 -11.27 -12.72 -8.73
C GLU A 178 -12.05 -13.84 -8.02
N ALA A 179 -13.18 -13.55 -7.36
CA ALA A 179 -14.04 -14.57 -6.76
C ALA A 179 -14.67 -15.52 -7.79
N ARG A 180 -14.75 -15.11 -9.06
CA ARG A 180 -15.27 -15.94 -10.16
C ARG A 180 -14.20 -16.86 -10.77
N ARG A 181 -12.94 -16.68 -10.39
CA ARG A 181 -11.81 -17.47 -10.92
C ARG A 181 -11.47 -18.63 -10.01
N GLN A 182 -11.15 -19.76 -10.60
CA GLN A 182 -10.52 -20.85 -9.86
C GLN A 182 -9.14 -20.35 -9.38
N HIS A 183 -8.86 -20.47 -8.08
CA HIS A 183 -7.67 -19.91 -7.44
C HIS A 183 -7.50 -18.39 -7.60
N GLY A 184 -8.61 -17.64 -7.57
CA GLY A 184 -8.59 -16.18 -7.63
C GLY A 184 -7.79 -15.54 -6.49
N ALA A 185 -7.24 -14.37 -6.75
CA ALA A 185 -6.51 -13.61 -5.74
C ALA A 185 -7.44 -13.08 -4.64
N LYS A 186 -6.93 -12.95 -3.43
CA LYS A 186 -7.63 -12.28 -2.33
C LYS A 186 -7.23 -10.80 -2.30
N ILE A 187 -8.23 -9.92 -2.30
CA ILE A 187 -8.05 -8.47 -2.35
C ILE A 187 -8.61 -7.84 -1.08
N VAL A 188 -7.82 -6.99 -0.43
CA VAL A 188 -8.27 -6.21 0.73
C VAL A 188 -7.80 -4.76 0.62
N SER A 189 -8.70 -3.83 0.91
CA SER A 189 -8.43 -2.43 1.18
C SER A 189 -8.53 -2.19 2.69
N LEU A 190 -7.39 -1.91 3.33
CA LEU A 190 -7.24 -1.89 4.79
C LEU A 190 -6.92 -0.50 5.31
N ALA A 191 -7.71 0.01 6.24
CA ALA A 191 -7.34 1.18 7.02
C ALA A 191 -6.37 0.76 8.16
N PRO A 192 -5.14 1.29 8.18
CA PRO A 192 -4.10 0.85 9.12
C PRO A 192 -4.13 1.56 10.48
N GLY A 193 -5.19 2.32 10.78
CA GLY A 193 -5.28 3.17 11.95
C GLY A 193 -4.63 4.55 11.78
N VAL A 194 -4.35 5.22 12.88
CA VAL A 194 -3.72 6.55 12.91
C VAL A 194 -2.27 6.39 13.35
N ILE A 195 -1.32 6.75 12.46
CA ILE A 195 0.10 6.39 12.60
C ILE A 195 0.94 7.67 12.66
N ASP A 196 1.87 7.77 13.59
CA ASP A 196 2.79 8.90 13.74
C ASP A 196 3.85 8.92 12.63
N THR A 197 3.51 9.56 11.52
CA THR A 197 4.33 9.68 10.31
C THR A 197 4.42 11.14 9.86
N ASP A 198 5.25 11.42 8.85
CA ASP A 198 5.35 12.75 8.23
C ASP A 198 3.99 13.28 7.77
N MET A 199 3.06 12.40 7.36
CA MET A 199 1.70 12.77 7.01
C MET A 199 0.96 13.40 8.19
N GLN A 200 1.15 12.88 9.39
CA GLN A 200 0.59 13.45 10.62
C GLN A 200 1.25 14.78 10.99
N VAL A 201 2.55 14.95 10.69
CA VAL A 201 3.23 16.24 10.86
C VAL A 201 2.59 17.30 9.94
N GLN A 202 2.35 16.95 8.67
CA GLN A 202 1.67 17.84 7.73
C GLN A 202 0.25 18.22 8.20
N LEU A 203 -0.56 17.24 8.65
CA LEU A 203 -1.91 17.49 9.16
C LEU A 203 -1.91 18.45 10.38
N ARG A 204 -0.93 18.33 11.27
CA ARG A 204 -0.80 19.21 12.44
C ARG A 204 -0.23 20.59 12.10
N ALA A 205 0.33 20.78 10.92
CA ALA A 205 0.83 22.05 10.41
C ALA A 205 -0.17 22.78 9.49
N GLY A 206 -1.39 22.23 9.31
CA GLY A 206 -2.44 22.85 8.50
C GLY A 206 -2.89 24.20 9.07
N ASP A 207 -3.42 25.07 8.19
CA ASP A 207 -3.96 26.36 8.58
C ASP A 207 -5.28 26.17 9.37
N PRO A 208 -5.37 26.64 10.62
CA PRO A 208 -6.61 26.51 11.41
C PRO A 208 -7.82 27.20 10.77
N ALA A 209 -7.65 28.21 9.93
CA ALA A 209 -8.74 28.89 9.22
C ALA A 209 -9.36 28.00 8.13
N GLY A 210 -8.56 27.14 7.49
CA GLY A 210 -8.99 26.25 6.40
C GLY A 210 -9.19 24.80 6.81
N PHE A 211 -8.72 24.37 8.00
CA PHE A 211 -8.74 22.98 8.44
C PHE A 211 -9.42 22.80 9.82
N PRO A 212 -10.73 22.62 9.88
CA PRO A 212 -11.48 22.51 11.14
C PRO A 212 -11.03 21.37 12.07
N ASP A 213 -10.52 20.26 11.50
CA ASP A 213 -10.08 19.09 12.27
C ASP A 213 -8.67 19.23 12.88
N LEU A 214 -7.97 20.36 12.70
CA LEU A 214 -6.59 20.57 13.16
C LEU A 214 -6.41 20.25 14.66
N ALA A 215 -7.29 20.78 15.51
CA ALA A 215 -7.21 20.58 16.96
C ALA A 215 -7.28 19.09 17.33
N ARG A 216 -8.08 18.30 16.61
CA ARG A 216 -8.18 16.86 16.80
C ARG A 216 -6.85 16.15 16.53
N PHE A 217 -6.15 16.52 15.45
CA PHE A 217 -4.84 15.91 15.13
C PHE A 217 -3.76 16.30 16.14
N GLN A 218 -3.79 17.52 16.63
CA GLN A 218 -2.91 17.98 17.72
C GLN A 218 -3.19 17.21 19.01
N GLN A 219 -4.45 16.99 19.36
CA GLN A 219 -4.87 16.24 20.55
C GLN A 219 -4.46 14.76 20.47
N LEU A 220 -4.62 14.09 19.32
CA LEU A 220 -4.18 12.71 19.13
C LEU A 220 -2.68 12.54 19.44
N LYS A 221 -1.85 13.51 19.04
CA LYS A 221 -0.42 13.50 19.33
C LYS A 221 -0.15 13.75 20.82
N ALA A 222 -0.78 14.76 21.40
CA ALA A 222 -0.60 15.13 22.81
C ALA A 222 -1.04 14.01 23.76
N GLN A 223 -2.05 13.23 23.39
CA GLN A 223 -2.58 12.11 24.17
C GLN A 223 -1.91 10.76 23.85
N HIS A 224 -0.83 10.73 23.06
CA HIS A 224 -0.12 9.51 22.66
C HIS A 224 -1.03 8.44 22.01
N GLN A 225 -2.05 8.86 21.25
CA GLN A 225 -3.02 7.99 20.59
C GLN A 225 -2.61 7.57 19.17
N LEU A 226 -1.40 7.93 18.74
CA LEU A 226 -0.84 7.53 17.46
C LEU A 226 -0.01 6.26 17.62
N ALA A 227 -0.25 5.27 16.76
CA ALA A 227 0.62 4.10 16.69
C ALA A 227 1.99 4.49 16.10
N SER A 228 3.07 3.85 16.54
CA SER A 228 4.35 3.99 15.84
C SER A 228 4.28 3.32 14.45
N PRO A 229 5.14 3.72 13.50
CA PRO A 229 5.25 3.02 12.21
C PRO A 229 5.49 1.51 12.37
N GLU A 230 6.28 1.10 13.35
CA GLU A 230 6.60 -0.29 13.65
C GLU A 230 5.38 -1.07 14.17
N GLN A 231 4.62 -0.48 15.08
CA GLN A 231 3.38 -1.07 15.62
C GLN A 231 2.34 -1.23 14.51
N ALA A 232 2.13 -0.18 13.71
CA ALA A 232 1.19 -0.24 12.59
C ALA A 232 1.62 -1.27 11.54
N ALA A 233 2.91 -1.34 11.21
CA ALA A 233 3.45 -2.35 10.30
C ALA A 233 3.18 -3.77 10.83
N THR A 234 3.40 -4.01 12.13
CA THR A 234 3.13 -5.31 12.75
C THR A 234 1.65 -5.69 12.65
N GLN A 235 0.74 -4.75 12.94
CA GLN A 235 -0.70 -5.00 12.85
C GLN A 235 -1.13 -5.31 11.40
N VAL A 236 -0.66 -4.50 10.42
CA VAL A 236 -0.95 -4.70 9.00
C VAL A 236 -0.43 -6.05 8.50
N LEU A 237 0.80 -6.42 8.86
CA LEU A 237 1.39 -7.71 8.45
C LEU A 237 0.74 -8.90 9.18
N SER A 238 0.26 -8.73 10.41
CA SER A 238 -0.54 -9.74 11.10
C SER A 238 -1.88 -9.95 10.41
N PHE A 239 -2.57 -8.87 10.04
CA PHE A 239 -3.80 -8.94 9.27
C PHE A 239 -3.60 -9.64 7.91
N LEU A 240 -2.52 -9.33 7.19
CA LEU A 240 -2.18 -9.97 5.92
C LEU A 240 -1.98 -11.48 6.05
N LYS A 241 -1.49 -11.96 7.20
CA LYS A 241 -1.25 -13.39 7.48
C LYS A 241 -2.49 -14.12 8.00
N HIS A 242 -3.53 -13.39 8.38
CA HIS A 242 -4.73 -13.99 8.95
C HIS A 242 -5.38 -14.97 7.95
N PRO A 243 -5.88 -16.14 8.40
CA PRO A 243 -6.56 -17.11 7.52
C PRO A 243 -7.75 -16.50 6.77
N ASP A 244 -8.49 -15.60 7.43
CA ASP A 244 -9.67 -14.93 6.87
C ASP A 244 -9.33 -13.73 5.97
N PHE A 245 -8.05 -13.51 5.61
CA PHE A 245 -7.69 -12.45 4.68
C PHE A 245 -8.49 -12.55 3.37
N GLY A 246 -9.20 -11.48 3.03
CA GLY A 246 -10.05 -11.42 1.83
C GLY A 246 -11.50 -11.83 2.05
N THR A 247 -11.92 -12.17 3.27
CA THR A 247 -13.34 -12.36 3.62
C THR A 247 -14.06 -11.01 3.63
N GLU A 248 -13.47 -10.02 4.28
CA GLU A 248 -13.89 -8.62 4.19
C GLU A 248 -12.94 -7.86 3.27
N VAL A 249 -13.49 -7.34 2.17
CA VAL A 249 -12.69 -6.61 1.17
C VAL A 249 -12.27 -5.22 1.65
N VAL A 250 -13.08 -4.59 2.51
CA VAL A 250 -12.77 -3.27 3.07
C VAL A 250 -12.79 -3.35 4.60
N ALA A 251 -11.61 -3.33 5.20
CA ALA A 251 -11.40 -3.60 6.62
C ALA A 251 -10.67 -2.45 7.34
N ASP A 252 -10.64 -2.53 8.67
CA ASP A 252 -9.86 -1.65 9.55
C ASP A 252 -9.08 -2.55 10.53
N VAL A 253 -7.79 -2.28 10.76
CA VAL A 253 -6.96 -3.09 11.68
C VAL A 253 -7.43 -3.05 13.14
N ARG A 254 -8.36 -2.14 13.46
CA ARG A 254 -8.92 -1.93 14.82
C ARG A 254 -10.28 -2.59 15.02
N ALA A 255 -10.86 -3.19 13.97
CA ALA A 255 -12.16 -3.86 14.01
C ALA A 255 -12.04 -5.28 14.57
#